data_5ab16793b23d7b8a762589e31ca569b1
#
_entry.id   5ab16793b23d7b8a762589e31ca569b1
#
_cell.length_a   1.000
_cell.length_b   1.000
_cell.length_c   1.000
_cell.angle_alpha   90.00
_cell.angle_beta   90.00
_cell.angle_gamma   90.00
#
_symmetry.space_group_name_H-M   'P 1'
#
loop_
_entity.id
_entity.type
_entity.pdbx_description
1 polymer ?
#
loop_
_entity_poly.entity_id
_entity_poly.type
_entity_poly.pdbx_seq_one_letter_code
_entity_poly.pdbx_strand_id
1 'polypeptide(L)'
;FYAALTQYLGYKANSDEYRVMGLSAYGEPKYKEIFEKMVRFDEGNIINDNSFFAYHLGGDICYSEKFIEYFGPPCSKEECVDEKKYKDIAASGQELLNDLMVKIARWLRMKTGIQNLSIAGGVGLNSVANGKIYESKIFKDIWIQPAAYDAGCSIGCAFYIWNQLLNKKREFIMTHAYWGSEYKNDEYESAIKISKLSYEYYSNIE
;
A
#
# COMPACT_ATOMS: atom_id res chain seq x y z
N PHE A 1 -3.98 10.84 -4.52
CA PHE A 1 -4.05 10.53 -5.96
C PHE A 1 -4.28 9.04 -6.23
N TYR A 2 -3.66 8.15 -5.46
CA TYR A 2 -3.74 6.70 -5.74
C TYR A 2 -5.17 6.16 -5.62
N ALA A 3 -5.97 6.63 -4.64
CA ALA A 3 -7.40 6.30 -4.54
C ALA A 3 -8.21 6.77 -5.76
N ALA A 4 -7.91 7.97 -6.29
CA ALA A 4 -8.54 8.47 -7.51
C ALA A 4 -8.19 7.60 -8.73
N LEU A 5 -6.91 7.22 -8.87
CA LEU A 5 -6.47 6.27 -9.90
C LEU A 5 -7.17 4.91 -9.75
N THR A 6 -7.29 4.41 -8.52
CA THR A 6 -7.96 3.14 -8.22
C THR A 6 -9.41 3.17 -8.70
N GLN A 7 -10.14 4.23 -8.37
CA GLN A 7 -11.53 4.36 -8.79
C GLN A 7 -11.67 4.57 -10.30
N TYR A 8 -10.80 5.37 -10.92
CA TYR A 8 -10.79 5.59 -12.37
C TYR A 8 -10.60 4.27 -13.14
N LEU A 9 -9.81 3.33 -12.60
CA LEU A 9 -9.60 2.00 -13.14
C LEU A 9 -10.71 0.99 -12.75
N GLY A 10 -11.89 1.45 -12.32
CA GLY A 10 -13.04 0.62 -12.03
C GLY A 10 -12.97 -0.17 -10.73
N TYR A 11 -12.00 0.11 -9.87
CA TYR A 11 -11.84 -0.54 -8.58
C TYR A 11 -12.37 0.35 -7.44
N LYS A 12 -12.56 -0.23 -6.26
CA LYS A 12 -13.05 0.49 -5.08
C LYS A 12 -11.91 1.28 -4.43
N ALA A 13 -12.03 2.62 -4.43
CA ALA A 13 -11.11 3.50 -3.71
C ALA A 13 -11.08 3.19 -2.21
N ASN A 14 -9.92 3.33 -1.58
CA ASN A 14 -9.64 3.02 -0.17
C ASN A 14 -9.84 1.54 0.22
N SER A 15 -9.77 0.63 -0.77
CA SER A 15 -9.92 -0.81 -0.58
C SER A 15 -9.12 -1.64 -1.57
N ASP A 16 -9.16 -1.28 -2.86
CA ASP A 16 -8.63 -2.10 -3.95
C ASP A 16 -7.31 -1.57 -4.54
N GLU A 17 -6.58 -0.68 -3.84
CA GLU A 17 -5.32 -0.10 -4.31
C GLU A 17 -4.27 -1.16 -4.67
N TYR A 18 -4.29 -2.30 -3.98
CA TYR A 18 -3.41 -3.44 -4.26
C TYR A 18 -3.64 -4.04 -5.65
N ARG A 19 -4.87 -3.92 -6.21
CA ARG A 19 -5.20 -4.39 -7.57
C ARG A 19 -4.54 -3.51 -8.61
N VAL A 20 -4.52 -2.19 -8.39
CA VAL A 20 -3.82 -1.23 -9.26
C VAL A 20 -2.32 -1.48 -9.22
N MET A 21 -1.75 -1.75 -8.03
CA MET A 21 -0.36 -2.16 -7.88
C MET A 21 -0.06 -3.43 -8.69
N GLY A 22 -0.92 -4.46 -8.62
CA GLY A 22 -0.80 -5.68 -9.42
C GLY A 22 -0.94 -5.41 -10.92
N LEU A 23 -1.94 -4.62 -11.33
CA LEU A 23 -2.17 -4.27 -12.73
C LEU A 23 -1.00 -3.51 -13.35
N SER A 24 -0.32 -2.67 -12.56
CA SER A 24 0.82 -1.87 -13.00
C SER A 24 1.98 -2.70 -13.57
N ALA A 25 2.12 -3.96 -13.13
CA ALA A 25 3.15 -4.87 -13.62
C ALA A 25 2.98 -5.29 -15.09
N TYR A 26 1.78 -5.08 -15.65
CA TYR A 26 1.44 -5.45 -17.04
C TYR A 26 1.44 -4.25 -18.00
N GLY A 27 1.77 -3.06 -17.52
CA GLY A 27 1.81 -1.81 -18.28
C GLY A 27 3.21 -1.22 -18.43
N GLU A 28 3.29 -0.14 -19.19
CA GLU A 28 4.47 0.71 -19.34
C GLU A 28 4.15 2.12 -18.86
N PRO A 29 5.06 2.86 -18.20
CA PRO A 29 4.75 4.14 -17.58
C PRO A 29 4.71 5.31 -18.58
N LYS A 30 3.88 5.19 -19.63
CA LYS A 30 3.79 6.17 -20.74
C LYS A 30 3.18 7.52 -20.36
N TYR A 31 2.41 7.56 -19.27
CA TYR A 31 1.71 8.75 -18.80
C TYR A 31 2.38 9.39 -17.58
N LYS A 32 3.64 9.02 -17.28
CA LYS A 32 4.35 9.49 -16.09
C LYS A 32 4.39 11.02 -15.99
N GLU A 33 4.71 11.71 -17.09
CA GLU A 33 4.78 13.18 -17.13
C GLU A 33 3.44 13.86 -16.79
N ILE A 34 2.31 13.19 -17.10
CA ILE A 34 0.98 13.70 -16.75
C ILE A 34 0.78 13.58 -15.24
N PHE A 35 1.11 12.44 -14.66
CA PHE A 35 1.02 12.22 -13.22
C PHE A 35 1.94 13.14 -12.42
N GLU A 36 3.12 13.49 -12.92
CA GLU A 36 4.05 14.45 -12.30
C GLU A 36 3.48 15.89 -12.24
N LYS A 37 2.55 16.25 -13.15
CA LYS A 37 1.80 17.51 -13.05
C LYS A 37 0.75 17.47 -11.94
N MET A 38 0.24 16.30 -11.60
CA MET A 38 -0.82 16.14 -10.58
C MET A 38 -0.27 16.16 -9.17
N VAL A 39 0.88 15.48 -8.96
CA VAL A 39 1.49 15.32 -7.63
C VAL A 39 3.00 15.43 -7.73
N ARG A 40 3.59 16.26 -6.88
CA ARG A 40 5.04 16.39 -6.77
C ARG A 40 5.49 16.48 -5.32
N PHE A 41 6.73 16.15 -5.08
CA PHE A 41 7.38 16.33 -3.78
C PHE A 41 8.38 17.49 -3.86
N ASP A 42 8.28 18.42 -2.91
CA ASP A 42 9.14 19.57 -2.80
C ASP A 42 9.45 19.89 -1.33
N GLU A 43 10.72 19.87 -0.96
CA GLU A 43 11.26 20.24 0.35
C GLU A 43 10.49 19.68 1.57
N GLY A 44 10.08 18.43 1.51
CA GLY A 44 9.33 17.75 2.59
C GLY A 44 7.81 17.79 2.44
N ASN A 45 7.30 18.49 1.43
CA ASN A 45 5.88 18.62 1.17
C ASN A 45 5.44 17.82 -0.06
N ILE A 46 4.30 17.17 0.04
CA ILE A 46 3.58 16.61 -1.11
C ILE A 46 2.63 17.70 -1.61
N ILE A 47 2.84 18.14 -2.84
CA ILE A 47 2.04 19.18 -3.49
C ILE A 47 1.13 18.52 -4.51
N ASN A 48 -0.19 18.66 -4.32
CA ASN A 48 -1.21 18.17 -5.23
C ASN A 48 -1.80 19.32 -6.04
N ASP A 49 -1.98 19.13 -7.35
CA ASP A 49 -2.91 19.94 -8.13
C ASP A 49 -4.33 19.38 -7.93
N ASN A 50 -5.07 20.00 -7.02
CA ASN A 50 -6.42 19.56 -6.67
C ASN A 50 -7.42 19.66 -7.83
N SER A 51 -7.09 20.34 -8.94
CA SER A 51 -7.97 20.39 -10.11
C SER A 51 -8.14 19.02 -10.79
N PHE A 52 -7.24 18.05 -10.54
CA PHE A 52 -7.35 16.69 -11.04
C PHE A 52 -8.20 15.77 -10.15
N PHE A 53 -8.55 16.21 -8.94
CA PHE A 53 -9.19 15.37 -7.93
C PHE A 53 -10.51 15.96 -7.46
N ALA A 54 -11.47 15.10 -7.10
CA ALA A 54 -12.78 15.50 -6.62
C ALA A 54 -13.11 15.04 -5.19
N TYR A 55 -12.25 14.23 -4.56
CA TYR A 55 -12.48 13.69 -3.20
C TYR A 55 -12.70 14.78 -2.13
N HIS A 56 -12.21 15.99 -2.32
CA HIS A 56 -12.38 17.12 -1.40
C HIS A 56 -13.72 17.86 -1.58
N LEU A 57 -14.50 17.53 -2.62
CA LEU A 57 -15.80 18.13 -2.91
C LEU A 57 -16.99 17.41 -2.25
N GLY A 58 -16.73 16.32 -1.52
CA GLY A 58 -17.75 15.60 -0.75
C GLY A 58 -18.66 14.67 -1.57
N GLY A 59 -18.24 14.24 -2.76
CA GLY A 59 -18.94 13.25 -3.59
C GLY A 59 -18.30 11.86 -3.53
N ASP A 60 -18.94 10.90 -4.19
CA ASP A 60 -18.44 9.51 -4.29
C ASP A 60 -17.32 9.34 -5.32
N ILE A 61 -17.07 10.35 -6.16
CA ILE A 61 -16.06 10.32 -7.21
C ILE A 61 -14.78 11.02 -6.73
N CYS A 62 -13.65 10.34 -6.85
CA CYS A 62 -12.36 10.83 -6.39
C CYS A 62 -11.55 11.59 -7.47
N TYR A 63 -11.83 11.38 -8.75
CA TYR A 63 -11.21 12.06 -9.89
C TYR A 63 -12.13 13.11 -10.49
N SER A 64 -11.56 14.12 -11.14
CA SER A 64 -12.28 15.23 -11.76
C SER A 64 -12.47 15.05 -13.28
N GLU A 65 -13.28 15.94 -13.91
CA GLU A 65 -13.36 16.03 -15.37
C GLU A 65 -12.01 16.26 -16.02
N LYS A 66 -11.14 17.07 -15.41
CA LYS A 66 -9.76 17.30 -15.90
C LYS A 66 -8.96 15.99 -15.95
N PHE A 67 -9.14 15.09 -15.00
CA PHE A 67 -8.52 13.76 -15.04
C PHE A 67 -8.98 12.99 -16.28
N ILE A 68 -10.30 13.03 -16.58
CA ILE A 68 -10.90 12.42 -17.76
C ILE A 68 -10.39 13.05 -19.06
N GLU A 69 -10.19 14.37 -19.11
CA GLU A 69 -9.62 15.07 -20.27
C GLU A 69 -8.24 14.55 -20.66
N TYR A 70 -7.42 14.19 -19.68
CA TYR A 70 -6.06 13.69 -19.93
C TYR A 70 -6.01 12.20 -20.25
N PHE A 71 -6.86 11.38 -19.62
CA PHE A 71 -6.78 9.92 -19.75
C PHE A 71 -7.93 9.31 -20.55
N GLY A 72 -8.96 10.10 -20.89
CA GLY A 72 -10.22 9.62 -21.49
C GLY A 72 -11.17 9.03 -20.45
N PRO A 73 -12.20 8.31 -20.87
CA PRO A 73 -13.22 7.78 -19.96
C PRO A 73 -12.62 6.77 -18.96
N PRO A 74 -13.20 6.66 -17.74
CA PRO A 74 -12.87 5.60 -16.81
C PRO A 74 -13.27 4.24 -17.40
N CYS A 75 -12.71 3.16 -16.89
CA CYS A 75 -13.02 1.79 -17.32
C CYS A 75 -13.76 0.99 -16.26
N SER A 76 -14.39 -0.09 -16.67
CA SER A 76 -14.81 -1.18 -15.79
C SER A 76 -13.60 -2.03 -15.37
N LYS A 77 -13.80 -2.92 -14.39
CA LYS A 77 -12.75 -3.86 -13.96
C LYS A 77 -12.29 -4.78 -15.09
N GLU A 78 -13.21 -5.22 -15.92
CA GLU A 78 -12.98 -6.10 -17.06
C GLU A 78 -12.15 -5.37 -18.11
N GLU A 79 -12.57 -4.18 -18.53
CA GLU A 79 -11.88 -3.36 -19.51
C GLU A 79 -10.44 -3.00 -19.08
N CYS A 80 -10.22 -2.68 -17.81
CA CYS A 80 -8.89 -2.30 -17.34
C CYS A 80 -7.89 -3.47 -17.36
N VAL A 81 -8.37 -4.71 -17.27
CA VAL A 81 -7.54 -5.91 -17.37
C VAL A 81 -7.22 -6.27 -18.83
N ASP A 82 -8.13 -5.97 -19.75
CA ASP A 82 -7.97 -6.34 -21.17
C ASP A 82 -7.20 -5.27 -21.95
N GLU A 83 -7.49 -3.99 -21.73
CA GLU A 83 -6.92 -2.92 -22.54
C GLU A 83 -5.54 -2.46 -22.03
N LYS A 84 -4.56 -2.44 -22.94
CA LYS A 84 -3.17 -2.00 -22.65
C LYS A 84 -3.11 -0.56 -22.11
N LYS A 85 -3.98 0.33 -22.57
CA LYS A 85 -4.04 1.71 -22.14
C LYS A 85 -4.18 1.84 -20.62
N TYR A 86 -5.10 1.10 -20.01
CA TYR A 86 -5.35 1.20 -18.57
C TYR A 86 -4.24 0.55 -17.75
N LYS A 87 -3.58 -0.49 -18.27
CA LYS A 87 -2.35 -1.03 -17.69
C LYS A 87 -1.22 0.00 -17.71
N ASP A 88 -1.05 0.72 -18.81
CA ASP A 88 -0.03 1.77 -18.95
C ASP A 88 -0.33 2.96 -18.00
N ILE A 89 -1.61 3.31 -17.79
CA ILE A 89 -2.03 4.32 -16.80
C ILE A 89 -1.71 3.84 -15.37
N ALA A 90 -2.04 2.58 -15.04
CA ALA A 90 -1.71 1.98 -13.74
C ALA A 90 -0.19 1.97 -13.49
N ALA A 91 0.60 1.55 -14.47
CA ALA A 91 2.05 1.55 -14.41
C ALA A 91 2.62 2.96 -14.21
N SER A 92 2.04 3.96 -14.87
CA SER A 92 2.46 5.37 -14.74
C SER A 92 2.19 5.94 -13.35
N GLY A 93 1.02 5.65 -12.79
CA GLY A 93 0.67 6.07 -11.43
C GLY A 93 1.52 5.34 -10.36
N GLN A 94 1.81 4.06 -10.57
CA GLN A 94 2.71 3.31 -9.68
C GLN A 94 4.15 3.86 -9.76
N GLU A 95 4.64 4.19 -10.94
CA GLU A 95 5.98 4.76 -11.10
C GLU A 95 6.11 6.12 -10.44
N LEU A 96 5.08 7.01 -10.55
CA LEU A 96 5.04 8.23 -9.77
C LEU A 96 5.12 7.96 -8.27
N LEU A 97 4.33 6.99 -7.76
CA LEU A 97 4.36 6.64 -6.34
C LEU A 97 5.75 6.18 -5.90
N ASN A 98 6.40 5.32 -6.70
CA ASN A 98 7.75 4.84 -6.45
C ASN A 98 8.74 6.02 -6.31
N ASP A 99 8.71 6.95 -7.26
CA ASP A 99 9.56 8.15 -7.26
C ASP A 99 9.32 9.05 -6.04
N LEU A 100 8.04 9.29 -5.70
CA LEU A 100 7.68 10.10 -4.54
C LEU A 100 8.19 9.46 -3.25
N MET A 101 8.00 8.16 -3.07
CA MET A 101 8.44 7.44 -1.87
C MET A 101 9.96 7.45 -1.72
N VAL A 102 10.71 7.28 -2.81
CA VAL A 102 12.17 7.37 -2.80
C VAL A 102 12.64 8.81 -2.52
N LYS A 103 11.98 9.85 -3.09
CA LYS A 103 12.29 11.26 -2.82
C LYS A 103 12.04 11.61 -1.34
N ILE A 104 10.92 11.18 -0.77
CA ILE A 104 10.59 11.37 0.65
C ILE A 104 11.63 10.68 1.53
N ALA A 105 11.96 9.42 1.24
CA ALA A 105 12.96 8.65 1.96
C ALA A 105 14.34 9.34 1.95
N ARG A 106 14.77 9.85 0.81
CA ARG A 106 16.04 10.58 0.67
C ARG A 106 16.04 11.88 1.45
N TRP A 107 14.97 12.66 1.35
CA TRP A 107 14.82 13.90 2.11
C TRP A 107 14.85 13.63 3.61
N LEU A 108 14.09 12.63 4.08
CA LEU A 108 14.05 12.25 5.50
C LEU A 108 15.45 11.83 6.01
N ARG A 109 16.16 11.02 5.24
CA ARG A 109 17.54 10.60 5.55
C ARG A 109 18.48 11.80 5.67
N MET A 110 18.40 12.75 4.75
CA MET A 110 19.23 13.96 4.80
C MET A 110 18.88 14.86 5.99
N LYS A 111 17.60 15.02 6.30
CA LYS A 111 17.16 15.89 7.41
C LYS A 111 17.46 15.33 8.79
N THR A 112 17.39 14.01 8.97
CA THR A 112 17.50 13.38 10.29
C THR A 112 18.88 12.77 10.57
N GLY A 113 19.60 12.37 9.52
CA GLY A 113 20.83 11.60 9.66
C GLY A 113 20.61 10.14 10.14
N ILE A 114 19.36 9.74 10.45
CA ILE A 114 19.03 8.42 10.99
C ILE A 114 19.15 7.36 9.88
N GLN A 115 19.75 6.21 10.21
CA GLN A 115 20.05 5.15 9.24
C GLN A 115 18.95 4.09 9.11
N ASN A 116 17.98 4.08 10.01
CA ASN A 116 16.89 3.11 10.04
C ASN A 116 15.58 3.80 9.72
N LEU A 117 14.76 3.18 8.89
CA LEU A 117 13.45 3.69 8.48
C LEU A 117 12.35 2.76 8.99
N SER A 118 11.29 3.34 9.53
CA SER A 118 10.04 2.64 9.79
C SER A 118 8.93 3.25 8.93
N ILE A 119 8.12 2.39 8.29
CA ILE A 119 7.01 2.80 7.42
C ILE A 119 5.70 2.29 8.00
N ALA A 120 4.72 3.18 8.15
CA ALA A 120 3.34 2.90 8.51
C ALA A 120 2.38 3.76 7.68
N GLY A 121 1.10 3.45 7.72
CA GLY A 121 0.06 4.05 6.87
C GLY A 121 -0.29 3.15 5.69
N GLY A 122 -1.44 3.40 5.02
CA GLY A 122 -1.95 2.57 3.93
C GLY A 122 -0.96 2.38 2.76
N VAL A 123 -0.18 3.42 2.42
CA VAL A 123 0.87 3.34 1.39
C VAL A 123 2.00 2.39 1.78
N GLY A 124 2.21 2.14 3.08
CA GLY A 124 3.17 1.15 3.58
C GLY A 124 2.87 -0.29 3.15
N LEU A 125 1.68 -0.58 2.63
CA LEU A 125 1.32 -1.87 2.04
C LEU A 125 1.74 -2.01 0.57
N ASN A 126 2.20 -0.92 -0.08
CA ASN A 126 2.66 -0.97 -1.46
C ASN A 126 4.06 -1.58 -1.53
N SER A 127 4.12 -2.89 -1.78
CA SER A 127 5.36 -3.66 -1.82
C SER A 127 6.31 -3.22 -2.94
N VAL A 128 5.78 -2.71 -4.06
CA VAL A 128 6.58 -2.22 -5.18
C VAL A 128 7.33 -0.95 -4.78
N ALA A 129 6.65 0.04 -4.18
CA ALA A 129 7.28 1.26 -3.69
C ALA A 129 8.28 0.95 -2.55
N ASN A 130 7.92 0.04 -1.63
CA ASN A 130 8.80 -0.40 -0.56
C ASN A 130 10.08 -1.06 -1.10
N GLY A 131 9.95 -1.89 -2.14
CA GLY A 131 11.07 -2.49 -2.86
C GLY A 131 12.01 -1.42 -3.44
N LYS A 132 11.46 -0.36 -4.04
CA LYS A 132 12.26 0.76 -4.59
C LYS A 132 13.03 1.52 -3.49
N ILE A 133 12.43 1.73 -2.33
CA ILE A 133 13.15 2.31 -1.19
C ILE A 133 14.29 1.38 -0.75
N TYR A 134 14.04 0.09 -0.63
CA TYR A 134 15.05 -0.90 -0.25
C TYR A 134 16.22 -0.96 -1.26
N GLU A 135 15.91 -1.04 -2.55
CA GLU A 135 16.89 -1.05 -3.64
C GLU A 135 17.74 0.23 -3.69
N SER A 136 17.18 1.37 -3.29
CA SER A 136 17.87 2.66 -3.30
C SER A 136 19.04 2.75 -2.31
N LYS A 137 19.12 1.84 -1.32
CA LYS A 137 20.14 1.79 -0.26
C LYS A 137 20.29 3.09 0.54
N ILE A 138 19.25 3.93 0.57
CA ILE A 138 19.22 5.19 1.34
C ILE A 138 19.31 4.91 2.84
N PHE A 139 18.63 3.86 3.29
CA PHE A 139 18.66 3.41 4.68
C PHE A 139 19.40 2.08 4.81
N LYS A 140 20.01 1.89 5.99
CA LYS A 140 20.68 0.63 6.34
C LYS A 140 19.64 -0.46 6.58
N ASP A 141 18.64 -0.16 7.40
CA ASP A 141 17.58 -1.08 7.78
C ASP A 141 16.22 -0.41 7.56
N ILE A 142 15.25 -1.19 7.08
CA ILE A 142 13.88 -0.74 6.85
C ILE A 142 12.95 -1.71 7.55
N TRP A 143 12.05 -1.16 8.38
CA TRP A 143 10.96 -1.90 9.00
C TRP A 143 9.62 -1.44 8.45
N ILE A 144 8.81 -2.38 8.00
CA ILE A 144 7.45 -2.12 7.54
C ILE A 144 6.52 -2.96 8.40
N GLN A 145 5.59 -2.28 9.11
CA GLN A 145 4.58 -2.98 9.90
C GLN A 145 3.71 -3.83 8.97
N PRO A 146 3.57 -5.15 9.21
CA PRO A 146 2.73 -6.02 8.38
C PRO A 146 1.28 -5.54 8.26
N ALA A 147 0.71 -5.00 9.35
CA ALA A 147 -0.56 -4.29 9.36
C ALA A 147 -0.32 -2.77 9.32
N ALA A 148 0.28 -2.27 8.23
CA ALA A 148 0.71 -0.88 8.13
C ALA A 148 -0.43 0.15 8.14
N TYR A 149 -1.66 -0.26 7.86
CA TYR A 149 -2.88 0.56 7.81
C TYR A 149 -3.66 0.52 9.14
N ASP A 150 -4.93 0.92 9.14
CA ASP A 150 -5.77 1.08 10.33
C ASP A 150 -5.84 -0.16 11.23
N ALA A 151 -5.74 -1.37 10.68
CA ALA A 151 -5.71 -2.61 11.46
C ALA A 151 -4.53 -2.67 12.45
N GLY A 152 -3.43 -2.00 12.17
CA GLY A 152 -2.26 -1.90 13.05
C GLY A 152 -2.44 -0.94 14.23
N CYS A 153 -3.49 -0.12 14.23
CA CYS A 153 -3.73 0.84 15.31
C CYS A 153 -3.93 0.15 16.67
N SER A 154 -4.52 -1.04 16.70
CA SER A 154 -4.70 -1.81 17.93
C SER A 154 -3.37 -2.18 18.59
N ILE A 155 -2.42 -2.67 17.80
CA ILE A 155 -1.06 -2.98 18.26
C ILE A 155 -0.33 -1.69 18.65
N GLY A 156 -0.46 -0.64 17.84
CA GLY A 156 0.12 0.68 18.10
C GLY A 156 -0.36 1.27 19.42
N CYS A 157 -1.64 1.21 19.71
CA CYS A 157 -2.21 1.65 20.99
C CYS A 157 -1.65 0.84 22.17
N ALA A 158 -1.54 -0.48 22.06
CA ALA A 158 -0.98 -1.32 23.11
C ALA A 158 0.49 -0.94 23.40
N PHE A 159 1.32 -0.77 22.36
CA PHE A 159 2.71 -0.33 22.52
C PHE A 159 2.83 1.08 23.05
N TYR A 160 1.96 2.01 22.64
CA TYR A 160 1.95 3.38 23.15
C TYR A 160 1.65 3.39 24.65
N ILE A 161 0.61 2.68 25.07
CA ILE A 161 0.25 2.57 26.50
C ILE A 161 1.40 1.96 27.30
N TRP A 162 1.94 0.82 26.86
CA TRP A 162 3.00 0.12 27.57
C TRP A 162 4.28 0.92 27.67
N ASN A 163 4.78 1.41 26.53
CA ASN A 163 6.09 2.03 26.47
C ASN A 163 6.11 3.52 26.83
N GLN A 164 5.01 4.25 26.52
CA GLN A 164 4.96 5.72 26.72
C GLN A 164 4.19 6.10 27.99
N LEU A 165 2.94 5.62 28.14
CA LEU A 165 2.14 6.03 29.29
C LEU A 165 2.56 5.33 30.58
N LEU A 166 2.81 4.02 30.53
CA LEU A 166 3.27 3.24 31.69
C LEU A 166 4.79 3.25 31.86
N ASN A 167 5.51 3.86 30.95
CA ASN A 167 6.97 3.99 30.95
C ASN A 167 7.70 2.66 31.21
N LYS A 168 7.17 1.56 30.65
CA LYS A 168 7.75 0.22 30.78
C LYS A 168 8.89 0.04 29.79
N LYS A 169 9.87 -0.81 30.14
CA LYS A 169 10.96 -1.17 29.25
C LYS A 169 10.46 -1.81 27.97
N ARG A 170 11.14 -1.51 26.88
CA ARG A 170 10.89 -2.10 25.58
C ARG A 170 11.58 -3.47 25.49
N GLU A 171 10.87 -4.51 25.91
CA GLU A 171 11.39 -5.89 25.96
C GLU A 171 10.88 -6.72 24.77
N PHE A 172 9.71 -6.37 24.25
CA PHE A 172 9.09 -7.07 23.12
C PHE A 172 9.59 -6.53 21.77
N ILE A 173 10.05 -7.45 20.91
CA ILE A 173 10.41 -7.17 19.52
C ILE A 173 9.49 -8.03 18.63
N MET A 174 8.72 -7.38 17.76
CA MET A 174 7.85 -8.06 16.81
C MET A 174 8.72 -8.65 15.68
N THR A 175 8.85 -9.97 15.64
CA THR A 175 9.63 -10.69 14.62
C THR A 175 8.78 -11.32 13.53
N HIS A 176 7.47 -11.46 13.77
CA HIS A 176 6.47 -12.02 12.83
C HIS A 176 5.10 -11.41 13.10
N ALA A 177 4.14 -11.70 12.25
CA ALA A 177 2.76 -11.20 12.36
C ALA A 177 1.75 -12.22 12.89
N TYR A 178 2.18 -13.42 13.26
CA TYR A 178 1.33 -14.52 13.70
C TYR A 178 1.04 -14.41 15.22
N TRP A 179 0.10 -13.53 15.59
CA TRP A 179 -0.27 -13.24 16.98
C TRP A 179 -1.72 -13.64 17.31
N GLY A 180 -2.36 -14.39 16.43
CA GLY A 180 -3.67 -14.98 16.66
C GLY A 180 -3.61 -16.24 17.53
N SER A 181 -4.76 -16.86 17.72
CA SER A 181 -4.84 -18.15 18.40
C SER A 181 -4.11 -19.23 17.61
N GLU A 182 -3.37 -20.06 18.31
CA GLU A 182 -2.74 -21.25 17.75
C GLU A 182 -3.59 -22.48 18.07
N TYR A 183 -3.79 -23.33 17.10
CA TYR A 183 -4.50 -24.58 17.24
C TYR A 183 -3.59 -25.76 16.90
N LYS A 184 -3.81 -26.91 17.56
CA LYS A 184 -3.06 -28.12 17.29
C LYS A 184 -3.74 -28.98 16.22
N ASN A 185 -3.00 -29.92 15.65
CA ASN A 185 -3.52 -30.80 14.60
C ASN A 185 -4.76 -31.60 15.02
N ASP A 186 -4.84 -32.04 16.27
CA ASP A 186 -6.00 -32.76 16.84
C ASP A 186 -7.24 -31.84 16.92
N GLU A 187 -7.07 -30.55 17.18
CA GLU A 187 -8.16 -29.58 17.18
C GLU A 187 -8.67 -29.35 15.77
N TYR A 188 -7.76 -29.20 14.77
CA TYR A 188 -8.14 -29.13 13.36
C TYR A 188 -8.91 -30.38 12.89
N GLU A 189 -8.39 -31.57 13.18
CA GLU A 189 -9.06 -32.80 12.82
C GLU A 189 -10.46 -32.92 13.47
N SER A 190 -10.57 -32.52 14.72
CA SER A 190 -11.86 -32.55 15.45
C SER A 190 -12.85 -31.56 14.78
N ALA A 191 -12.43 -30.37 14.45
CA ALA A 191 -13.27 -29.38 13.76
C ALA A 191 -13.73 -29.89 12.39
N ILE A 192 -12.83 -30.48 11.60
CA ILE A 192 -13.15 -31.05 10.28
C ILE A 192 -14.17 -32.21 10.40
N LYS A 193 -13.97 -33.11 11.36
CA LYS A 193 -14.88 -34.23 11.61
C LYS A 193 -16.28 -33.75 12.04
N ILE A 194 -16.36 -32.77 12.94
CA ILE A 194 -17.64 -32.15 13.36
C ILE A 194 -18.35 -31.51 12.17
N SER A 195 -17.60 -30.83 11.29
CA SER A 195 -18.12 -30.19 10.08
C SER A 195 -18.45 -31.17 8.95
N LYS A 196 -18.20 -32.47 9.13
CA LYS A 196 -18.43 -33.57 8.15
C LYS A 196 -17.74 -33.26 6.78
N LEU A 197 -16.59 -32.64 6.83
CA LEU A 197 -15.77 -32.38 5.63
C LEU A 197 -14.86 -33.56 5.35
N SER A 198 -14.66 -33.93 4.09
CA SER A 198 -13.62 -34.86 3.68
C SER A 198 -12.27 -34.14 3.68
N TYR A 199 -11.23 -34.81 4.13
CA TYR A 199 -9.87 -34.26 4.16
C TYR A 199 -8.83 -35.34 3.90
N GLU A 200 -7.65 -34.89 3.46
CA GLU A 200 -6.43 -35.69 3.36
C GLU A 200 -5.35 -35.05 4.23
N TYR A 201 -4.59 -35.91 4.93
CA TYR A 201 -3.50 -35.45 5.79
C TYR A 201 -2.16 -35.59 5.06
N TYR A 202 -1.41 -34.51 5.00
CA TYR A 202 -0.05 -34.48 4.48
C TYR A 202 0.91 -34.09 5.61
N SER A 203 1.88 -34.94 5.92
CA SER A 203 2.87 -34.69 6.98
C SER A 203 3.93 -33.66 6.57
N ASN A 204 4.19 -33.51 5.26
CA ASN A 204 5.09 -32.52 4.69
C ASN A 204 4.44 -31.94 3.44
N ILE A 205 4.35 -30.62 3.39
CA ILE A 205 3.99 -29.86 2.18
C ILE A 205 5.31 -29.19 1.74
N GLU A 206 6.00 -29.80 0.75
CA GLU A 206 7.11 -29.16 0.05
C GLU A 206 6.59 -28.38 -1.17
#